data_8ceb9c8655e10c8ef989a8d0554d1666
#
_entry.id   8ceb9c8655e10c8ef989a8d0554d1666
#
_cell.length_a   1.000
_cell.length_b   1.000
_cell.length_c   1.000
_cell.angle_alpha   90.00
_cell.angle_beta   90.00
_cell.angle_gamma   90.00
#
_symmetry.space_group_name_H-M   'P 1'
#
loop_
_entity.id
_entity.type
_entity.pdbx_description
1 polymer ?
#
loop_
_entity_poly.entity_id
_entity_poly.type
_entity_poly.pdbx_seq_one_letter_code
_entity_poly.pdbx_strand_id
1 'polypeptide(L)'
;MAAAAATLMQARQTVLPKRLGAPGPDEAQLLAIVGAAAHAPDHGQLLPWRLVRVLPAQRPLLADAFAAALHERDPQAGAELLEQAREKAYRAPELWVLVVDGAKGDADIGLHERILSAGCAVQ
;
A
#
# COMPACT_ATOMS: atom_id res chain seq x y z
N MET A 1 -6.98 28.26 -3.59
CA MET A 1 -6.86 27.00 -2.80
C MET A 1 -7.97 26.01 -3.14
N ALA A 2 -9.26 26.34 -3.05
CA ALA A 2 -10.35 25.41 -3.36
C ALA A 2 -10.30 24.83 -4.79
N ALA A 3 -9.99 25.64 -5.80
CA ALA A 3 -9.85 25.18 -7.19
C ALA A 3 -8.71 24.17 -7.37
N ALA A 4 -7.58 24.39 -6.69
CA ALA A 4 -6.44 23.45 -6.77
C ALA A 4 -6.79 22.09 -6.12
N ALA A 5 -7.46 22.09 -4.97
CA ALA A 5 -7.93 20.87 -4.32
C ALA A 5 -8.94 20.12 -5.22
N ALA A 6 -9.90 20.82 -5.81
CA ALA A 6 -10.86 20.22 -6.74
C ALA A 6 -10.16 19.59 -7.95
N THR A 7 -9.17 20.26 -8.53
CA THR A 7 -8.39 19.75 -9.66
C THR A 7 -7.64 18.47 -9.27
N LEU A 8 -6.99 18.44 -8.11
CA LEU A 8 -6.28 17.24 -7.62
C LEU A 8 -7.23 16.06 -7.41
N MET A 9 -8.38 16.30 -6.77
CA MET A 9 -9.38 15.26 -6.54
C MET A 9 -9.95 14.70 -7.84
N GLN A 10 -10.18 15.56 -8.85
CA GLN A 10 -10.69 15.15 -10.17
C GLN A 10 -9.63 14.44 -11.02
N ALA A 11 -8.36 14.84 -10.89
CA ALA A 11 -7.25 14.25 -11.63
C ALA A 11 -6.81 12.89 -11.06
N ARG A 12 -7.12 12.60 -9.79
CA ARG A 12 -6.75 11.34 -9.15
C ARG A 12 -7.41 10.15 -9.86
N GLN A 13 -6.64 9.19 -10.24
CA GLN A 13 -7.12 7.93 -10.82
C GLN A 13 -6.30 6.74 -10.30
N THR A 14 -6.92 5.58 -10.29
CA THR A 14 -6.22 4.33 -10.01
C THR A 14 -5.73 3.70 -11.31
N VAL A 15 -4.45 3.45 -11.39
CA VAL A 15 -3.83 2.74 -12.52
C VAL A 15 -3.54 1.30 -12.11
N LEU A 16 -3.93 0.34 -12.94
CA LEU A 16 -3.64 -1.07 -12.67
C LEU A 16 -2.11 -1.29 -12.60
N PRO A 17 -1.61 -2.02 -11.58
CA PRO A 17 -0.17 -2.23 -11.39
C PRO A 17 0.56 -2.76 -12.61
N LYS A 18 -0.08 -3.61 -13.42
CA LYS A 18 0.48 -4.13 -14.68
C LYS A 18 0.71 -3.07 -15.77
N ARG A 19 0.16 -1.86 -15.60
CA ARG A 19 0.35 -0.73 -16.53
C ARG A 19 1.41 0.25 -16.04
N LEU A 20 1.94 0.03 -14.83
CA LEU A 20 3.01 0.84 -14.27
C LEU A 20 4.35 0.29 -14.75
N GLY A 21 5.17 1.15 -15.34
CA GLY A 21 6.48 0.81 -15.86
C GLY A 21 7.60 1.64 -15.22
N ALA A 22 8.83 1.22 -15.45
CA ALA A 22 10.00 2.00 -15.05
C ALA A 22 10.11 3.31 -15.85
N PRO A 23 10.71 4.37 -15.25
CA PRO A 23 11.25 4.38 -13.90
C PRO A 23 10.17 4.50 -12.83
N GLY A 24 10.45 3.96 -11.64
CA GLY A 24 9.69 4.29 -10.43
C GLY A 24 10.08 5.68 -9.89
N PRO A 25 9.44 6.14 -8.80
CA PRO A 25 9.82 7.39 -8.15
C PRO A 25 11.25 7.30 -7.61
N ASP A 26 11.99 8.41 -7.72
CA ASP A 26 13.29 8.55 -7.09
C ASP A 26 13.17 8.77 -5.57
N GLU A 27 14.31 8.82 -4.87
CA GLU A 27 14.32 8.93 -3.40
C GLU A 27 13.70 10.25 -2.92
N ALA A 28 13.90 11.35 -3.62
CA ALA A 28 13.31 12.65 -3.27
C ALA A 28 11.79 12.62 -3.44
N GLN A 29 11.30 11.99 -4.49
CA GLN A 29 9.87 11.78 -4.74
C GLN A 29 9.27 10.84 -3.68
N LEU A 30 9.95 9.77 -3.28
CA LEU A 30 9.50 8.87 -2.22
C LEU A 30 9.36 9.62 -0.89
N LEU A 31 10.35 10.43 -0.53
CA LEU A 31 10.29 11.26 0.68
C LEU A 31 9.14 12.27 0.63
N ALA A 32 8.89 12.89 -0.52
CA ALA A 32 7.76 13.79 -0.68
C ALA A 32 6.41 13.07 -0.52
N ILE A 33 6.26 11.86 -1.07
CA ILE A 33 5.06 11.03 -0.92
C ILE A 33 4.82 10.68 0.55
N VAL A 34 5.85 10.20 1.26
CA VAL A 34 5.74 9.86 2.69
C VAL A 34 5.44 11.12 3.52
N GLY A 35 6.10 12.24 3.20
CA GLY A 35 5.83 13.51 3.84
C GLY A 35 4.38 13.97 3.67
N ALA A 36 3.79 13.79 2.49
CA ALA A 36 2.38 14.09 2.26
C ALA A 36 1.46 13.17 3.09
N ALA A 37 1.75 11.87 3.14
CA ALA A 37 1.01 10.88 3.94
C ALA A 37 0.97 11.25 5.44
N ALA A 38 2.04 11.86 5.96
CA ALA A 38 2.13 12.28 7.35
C ALA A 38 1.12 13.38 7.76
N HIS A 39 0.44 14.01 6.79
CA HIS A 39 -0.62 14.99 7.04
C HIS A 39 -2.03 14.39 7.11
N ALA A 40 -2.15 13.06 7.04
CA ALA A 40 -3.43 12.39 7.20
C ALA A 40 -4.07 12.69 8.56
N PRO A 41 -5.41 12.81 8.64
CA PRO A 41 -6.11 12.94 9.92
C PRO A 41 -5.74 11.78 10.86
N ASP A 42 -5.42 12.11 12.10
CA ASP A 42 -4.96 11.14 13.09
C ASP A 42 -5.51 11.47 14.48
N HIS A 43 -6.60 10.79 14.86
CA HIS A 43 -7.21 10.97 16.16
C HIS A 43 -6.23 10.53 17.26
N GLY A 44 -6.00 11.42 18.22
CA GLY A 44 -5.07 11.16 19.34
C GLY A 44 -3.60 11.10 18.93
N GLN A 45 -3.25 11.49 17.71
CA GLN A 45 -1.86 11.47 17.21
C GLN A 45 -1.19 10.10 17.39
N LEU A 46 -1.96 9.02 17.15
CA LEU A 46 -1.51 7.65 17.35
C LEU A 46 -0.47 7.21 16.33
N LEU A 47 -0.51 7.79 15.13
CA LEU A 47 0.19 7.26 13.95
C LEU A 47 -0.04 5.73 13.85
N PRO A 48 -1.30 5.30 13.63
CA PRO A 48 -1.69 3.90 13.75
C PRO A 48 -1.35 3.08 12.52
N TRP A 49 -0.59 3.62 11.60
CA TRP A 49 -0.20 2.97 10.35
C TRP A 49 1.28 3.20 10.06
N ARG A 50 1.83 2.36 9.22
CA ARG A 50 3.18 2.50 8.67
C ARG A 50 3.22 1.99 7.24
N LEU A 51 4.10 2.57 6.45
CA LEU A 51 4.41 2.11 5.10
C LEU A 51 5.69 1.28 5.13
N VAL A 52 5.64 0.09 4.57
CA VAL A 52 6.78 -0.81 4.46
C VAL A 52 7.15 -0.93 2.98
N ARG A 53 8.30 -0.40 2.61
CA ARG A 53 8.82 -0.50 1.24
C ARG A 53 9.32 -1.91 0.97
N VAL A 54 8.84 -2.52 -0.11
CA VAL A 54 9.32 -3.82 -0.56
C VAL A 54 10.41 -3.62 -1.61
N LEU A 55 11.65 -3.75 -1.18
CA LEU A 55 12.81 -3.59 -2.05
C LEU A 55 12.88 -4.68 -3.13
N PRO A 56 13.56 -4.44 -4.26
CA PRO A 56 13.69 -5.44 -5.33
C PRO A 56 14.19 -6.81 -4.84
N ALA A 57 15.16 -6.83 -3.91
CA ALA A 57 15.69 -8.06 -3.34
C ALA A 57 14.67 -8.84 -2.47
N GLN A 58 13.60 -8.19 -2.01
CA GLN A 58 12.54 -8.78 -1.19
C GLN A 58 11.34 -9.27 -2.01
N ARG A 59 11.26 -8.91 -3.30
CA ARG A 59 10.16 -9.30 -4.18
C ARG A 59 9.96 -10.83 -4.28
N PRO A 60 11.02 -11.66 -4.34
CA PRO A 60 10.85 -13.11 -4.34
C PRO A 60 10.12 -13.64 -3.09
N LEU A 61 10.44 -13.13 -1.89
CA LEU A 61 9.75 -13.51 -0.66
C LEU A 61 8.26 -13.13 -0.69
N LEU A 62 7.94 -11.96 -1.22
CA LEU A 62 6.55 -11.53 -1.37
C LEU A 62 5.81 -12.37 -2.40
N ALA A 63 6.47 -12.74 -3.50
CA ALA A 63 5.92 -13.63 -4.51
C ALA A 63 5.56 -15.01 -3.93
N ASP A 64 6.45 -15.58 -3.12
CA ASP A 64 6.21 -16.83 -2.41
C ASP A 64 5.05 -16.72 -1.41
N ALA A 65 4.96 -15.60 -0.69
CA ALA A 65 3.84 -15.35 0.23
C ALA A 65 2.50 -15.28 -0.52
N PHE A 66 2.45 -14.65 -1.70
CA PHE A 66 1.24 -14.61 -2.51
C PHE A 66 0.81 -15.98 -3.02
N ALA A 67 1.76 -16.81 -3.46
CA ALA A 67 1.48 -18.18 -3.89
C ALA A 67 1.01 -19.04 -2.71
N ALA A 68 1.65 -18.94 -1.55
CA ALA A 68 1.26 -19.66 -0.34
C ALA A 68 -0.15 -19.28 0.12
N ALA A 69 -0.48 -17.99 0.15
CA ALA A 69 -1.81 -17.51 0.51
C ALA A 69 -2.90 -17.98 -0.48
N LEU A 70 -2.57 -18.04 -1.77
CA LEU A 70 -3.48 -18.61 -2.76
C LEU A 70 -3.70 -20.09 -2.52
N HIS A 71 -2.64 -20.87 -2.28
CA HIS A 71 -2.73 -22.29 -2.04
C HIS A 71 -3.49 -22.61 -0.75
N GLU A 72 -3.30 -21.83 0.31
CA GLU A 72 -4.06 -21.98 1.56
C GLU A 72 -5.57 -21.75 1.33
N ARG A 73 -5.92 -20.76 0.52
CA ARG A 73 -7.32 -20.45 0.19
C ARG A 73 -7.93 -21.47 -0.78
N ASP A 74 -7.13 -21.96 -1.72
CA ASP A 74 -7.51 -22.93 -2.75
C ASP A 74 -6.43 -24.00 -2.91
N PRO A 75 -6.50 -25.11 -2.13
CA PRO A 75 -5.53 -26.19 -2.20
C PRO A 75 -5.49 -26.91 -3.56
N GLN A 76 -6.51 -26.71 -4.41
CA GLN A 76 -6.58 -27.28 -5.76
C GLN A 76 -6.04 -26.33 -6.84
N ALA A 77 -5.54 -25.15 -6.45
CA ALA A 77 -4.95 -24.21 -7.39
C ALA A 77 -3.80 -24.85 -8.16
N GLY A 78 -3.91 -24.89 -9.48
CA GLY A 78 -2.88 -25.41 -10.36
C GLY A 78 -1.62 -24.53 -10.41
N ALA A 79 -0.54 -25.08 -10.91
CA ALA A 79 0.76 -24.41 -10.98
C ALA A 79 0.70 -23.06 -11.71
N GLU A 80 -0.10 -22.95 -12.77
CA GLU A 80 -0.27 -21.71 -13.52
C GLU A 80 -0.88 -20.58 -12.66
N LEU A 81 -1.90 -20.89 -11.84
CA LEU A 81 -2.51 -19.91 -10.95
C LEU A 81 -1.56 -19.47 -9.84
N LEU A 82 -0.76 -20.38 -9.32
CA LEU A 82 0.26 -20.07 -8.33
C LEU A 82 1.34 -19.16 -8.92
N GLU A 83 1.76 -19.40 -10.16
CA GLU A 83 2.73 -18.53 -10.84
C GLU A 83 2.15 -17.15 -11.14
N GLN A 84 0.90 -17.05 -11.58
CA GLN A 84 0.20 -15.77 -11.73
C GLN A 84 0.09 -15.00 -10.41
N ALA A 85 -0.05 -15.71 -9.28
CA ALA A 85 -0.03 -15.07 -7.97
C ALA A 85 1.37 -14.49 -7.65
N ARG A 86 2.45 -15.23 -7.94
CA ARG A 86 3.85 -14.80 -7.77
C ARG A 86 4.16 -13.55 -8.58
N GLU A 87 3.71 -13.49 -9.84
CA GLU A 87 3.95 -12.36 -10.75
C GLU A 87 3.43 -11.03 -10.20
N LYS A 88 2.40 -11.04 -9.35
CA LYS A 88 1.84 -9.82 -8.76
C LYS A 88 2.86 -9.03 -7.95
N ALA A 89 3.86 -9.70 -7.37
CA ALA A 89 4.93 -9.05 -6.63
C ALA A 89 5.85 -8.18 -7.51
N TYR A 90 5.81 -8.36 -8.82
CA TYR A 90 6.71 -7.72 -9.77
C TYR A 90 6.03 -6.70 -10.71
N ARG A 91 4.71 -6.50 -10.58
CA ARG A 91 3.92 -5.72 -11.54
C ARG A 91 4.16 -4.21 -11.52
N ALA A 92 4.78 -3.66 -10.51
CA ALA A 92 5.06 -2.24 -10.39
C ALA A 92 6.53 -2.01 -10.04
N PRO A 93 7.14 -0.91 -10.52
CA PRO A 93 8.53 -0.58 -10.20
C PRO A 93 8.72 -0.27 -8.72
N GLU A 94 7.72 0.28 -8.06
CA GLU A 94 7.71 0.56 -6.63
C GLU A 94 6.51 -0.13 -5.97
N LEU A 95 6.73 -0.74 -4.81
CA LEU A 95 5.69 -1.43 -4.04
C LEU A 95 5.84 -1.17 -2.55
N TRP A 96 4.74 -0.79 -1.93
CA TRP A 96 4.66 -0.54 -0.50
C TRP A 96 3.50 -1.32 0.12
N VAL A 97 3.71 -1.80 1.33
CA VAL A 97 2.66 -2.42 2.15
C VAL A 97 2.23 -1.43 3.21
N LEU A 98 0.94 -1.10 3.23
CA LEU A 98 0.33 -0.33 4.31
C LEU A 98 -0.03 -1.28 5.44
N VAL A 99 0.53 -1.06 6.61
CA VAL A 99 0.21 -1.83 7.82
C VAL A 99 -0.54 -0.92 8.79
N VAL A 100 -1.70 -1.37 9.24
CA VAL A 100 -2.51 -0.67 10.27
C VAL A 100 -2.39 -1.42 11.59
N ASP A 101 -2.00 -0.70 12.64
CA ASP A 101 -1.91 -1.23 14.00
C ASP A 101 -3.23 -0.96 14.74
N GLY A 102 -4.00 -2.02 14.95
CA GLY A 102 -5.29 -1.95 15.61
C GLY A 102 -5.22 -1.78 17.13
N ALA A 103 -4.04 -1.92 17.74
CA ALA A 103 -3.86 -1.92 19.19
C ALA A 103 -2.96 -0.79 19.71
N LYS A 104 -2.35 0.01 18.83
CA LYS A 104 -1.41 1.05 19.23
C LYS A 104 -2.07 2.17 20.03
N GLY A 105 -1.51 2.52 21.17
CA GLY A 105 -1.91 3.69 21.97
C GLY A 105 -3.27 3.54 22.63
N ASP A 106 -4.13 4.54 22.49
CA ASP A 106 -5.42 4.64 23.18
C ASP A 106 -6.41 3.58 22.67
N ALA A 107 -6.90 2.72 23.57
CA ALA A 107 -7.85 1.65 23.27
C ALA A 107 -9.25 2.16 22.92
N ASP A 108 -9.62 3.38 23.35
CA ASP A 108 -10.92 3.98 23.05
C ASP A 108 -11.01 4.44 21.59
N ILE A 109 -9.88 4.58 20.91
CA ILE A 109 -9.85 4.89 19.47
C ILE A 109 -10.02 3.58 18.68
N GLY A 110 -11.18 3.42 18.07
CA GLY A 110 -11.59 2.19 17.40
C GLY A 110 -10.78 1.87 16.14
N LEU A 111 -10.78 0.60 15.76
CA LEU A 111 -10.09 0.11 14.54
C LEU A 111 -10.55 0.85 13.27
N HIS A 112 -11.83 1.22 13.19
CA HIS A 112 -12.37 1.93 12.02
C HIS A 112 -11.71 3.31 11.82
N GLU A 113 -11.49 4.07 12.89
CA GLU A 113 -10.81 5.36 12.82
C GLU A 113 -9.36 5.20 12.35
N ARG A 114 -8.68 4.18 12.83
CA ARG A 114 -7.31 3.84 12.44
C ARG A 114 -7.20 3.48 10.96
N ILE A 115 -8.17 2.69 10.46
CA ILE A 115 -8.26 2.32 9.04
C ILE A 115 -8.57 3.55 8.19
N LEU A 116 -9.47 4.43 8.63
CA LEU A 116 -9.79 5.68 7.92
C LEU A 116 -8.57 6.60 7.84
N SER A 117 -7.83 6.76 8.93
CA SER A 117 -6.57 7.52 8.94
C SER A 117 -5.58 6.96 7.92
N ALA A 118 -5.37 5.64 7.92
CA ALA A 118 -4.53 4.96 6.95
C ALA A 118 -5.01 5.15 5.50
N GLY A 119 -6.32 5.08 5.27
CA GLY A 119 -6.93 5.35 3.97
C GLY A 119 -6.66 6.77 3.48
N CYS A 120 -6.76 7.76 4.35
CA CYS A 120 -6.40 9.15 4.04
C CYS A 120 -4.91 9.31 3.72
N ALA A 121 -4.04 8.56 4.39
CA ALA A 121 -2.60 8.63 4.18
C ALA A 121 -2.17 8.12 2.79
N VAL A 122 -2.94 7.23 2.17
CA VAL A 122 -2.61 6.65 0.85
C VAL A 122 -3.45 7.25 -0.29
N GLN A 123 -4.39 8.13 0.01
CA GLN A 123 -5.18 8.86 -0.97
C GLN A 123 -4.44 10.05 -1.55
#